data_4ae3f43fde1403403d6eb01dc45e476f
#
_entry.id   4ae3f43fde1403403d6eb01dc45e476f
#
_cell.length_a   1.000
_cell.length_b   1.000
_cell.length_c   1.000
_cell.angle_alpha   90.00
_cell.angle_beta   90.00
_cell.angle_gamma   90.00
#
_symmetry.space_group_name_H-M   'P 1'
#
loop_
_entity.id
_entity.type
_entity.pdbx_description
1 polymer ?
#
loop_
_entity_poly.entity_id
_entity_poly.type
_entity_poly.pdbx_seq_one_letter_code
_entity_poly.pdbx_strand_id
1 'polypeptide(L)'
;MEQFRSRLRSGEPLVGTWVSIGHPAVAEIAGSAGADFVTVDTEHAAVGIETVESLVRAVEAAGDAVPVVRVPAADPVRIKRLLDVGVGGIMVPRVDSAAEARSVVDASRYPPQGVRGTAAGRAAGYGRSFADYLRTADESIARIVQIETAAAVEEASTVAAVDGVDALFVGPADLSAALDVHLDYDHERFRSAVRSVTDAAAAEGVPVGVFVTDPDRIDDWLSLGFSFGIVGSDAKFLIEGNDEMTAAMRSTLEE
;
A
#
# COMPACT_ATOMS: atom_id res chain seq x y z
N MET A 1 14.61 4.33 2.60
CA MET A 1 13.52 4.60 1.62
C MET A 1 13.93 4.24 0.20
N GLU A 2 15.06 4.72 -0.32
CA GLU A 2 15.54 4.36 -1.66
C GLU A 2 15.64 2.84 -1.87
N GLN A 3 16.09 2.10 -0.87
CA GLN A 3 16.15 0.64 -0.90
C GLN A 3 14.76 -0.02 -1.02
N PHE A 4 13.71 0.53 -0.37
CA PHE A 4 12.37 -0.07 -0.41
C PHE A 4 11.79 -0.09 -1.83
N ARG A 5 11.83 1.05 -2.54
CA ARG A 5 11.36 1.09 -3.93
C ARG A 5 12.14 0.12 -4.83
N SER A 6 13.45 0.06 -4.66
CA SER A 6 14.31 -0.86 -5.42
C SER A 6 13.99 -2.32 -5.14
N ARG A 7 13.84 -2.71 -3.86
CA ARG A 7 13.43 -4.05 -3.43
C ARG A 7 12.04 -4.41 -4.00
N LEU A 8 11.08 -3.49 -3.90
CA LEU A 8 9.74 -3.69 -4.45
C LEU A 8 9.80 -3.96 -5.96
N ARG A 9 10.48 -3.11 -6.73
CA ARG A 9 10.60 -3.23 -8.19
C ARG A 9 11.34 -4.49 -8.64
N SER A 10 12.27 -4.97 -7.85
CA SER A 10 12.98 -6.22 -8.16
C SER A 10 12.14 -7.48 -7.94
N GLY A 11 10.93 -7.35 -7.42
CA GLY A 11 10.08 -8.48 -7.06
C GLY A 11 10.56 -9.23 -5.82
N GLU A 12 11.38 -8.58 -4.96
CA GLU A 12 11.77 -9.17 -3.68
C GLU A 12 10.52 -9.41 -2.83
N PRO A 13 10.37 -10.58 -2.19
CA PRO A 13 9.25 -10.84 -1.30
C PRO A 13 9.24 -9.84 -0.13
N LEU A 14 8.21 -9.01 -0.07
CA LEU A 14 8.05 -8.01 0.98
C LEU A 14 6.76 -8.28 1.75
N VAL A 15 6.82 -8.09 3.06
CA VAL A 15 5.66 -8.22 3.94
C VAL A 15 5.34 -6.88 4.57
N GLY A 16 4.13 -6.38 4.33
CA GLY A 16 3.60 -5.20 4.96
C GLY A 16 2.55 -5.50 6.01
N THR A 17 2.19 -4.50 6.80
CA THR A 17 1.03 -4.52 7.69
C THR A 17 0.21 -3.26 7.50
N TRP A 18 -1.05 -3.27 7.98
CA TRP A 18 -2.02 -2.20 7.75
C TRP A 18 -2.38 -1.49 9.05
N VAL A 19 -2.38 -0.15 9.02
CA VAL A 19 -2.75 0.71 10.13
C VAL A 19 -3.92 1.61 9.72
N SER A 20 -5.05 1.44 10.40
CA SER A 20 -6.27 2.24 10.27
C SER A 20 -6.60 3.04 11.52
N ILE A 21 -6.03 2.68 12.68
CA ILE A 21 -6.20 3.38 13.94
C ILE A 21 -5.20 4.53 14.00
N GLY A 22 -5.69 5.77 13.97
CA GLY A 22 -4.88 6.98 13.91
C GLY A 22 -4.16 7.33 15.23
N HIS A 23 -3.42 6.39 15.82
CA HIS A 23 -2.66 6.63 17.05
C HIS A 23 -1.18 6.22 16.89
N PRO A 24 -0.21 7.09 17.24
CA PRO A 24 1.22 6.82 17.05
C PRO A 24 1.72 5.53 17.69
N ALA A 25 1.21 5.16 18.89
CA ALA A 25 1.60 3.91 19.53
C ALA A 25 1.22 2.67 18.71
N VAL A 26 0.10 2.71 17.97
CA VAL A 26 -0.30 1.60 17.08
C VAL A 26 0.67 1.49 15.90
N ALA A 27 1.03 2.63 15.30
CA ALA A 27 2.00 2.66 14.22
C ALA A 27 3.42 2.25 14.68
N GLU A 28 3.83 2.61 15.89
CA GLU A 28 5.08 2.17 16.51
C GLU A 28 5.11 0.66 16.72
N ILE A 29 4.04 0.08 17.29
CA ILE A 29 3.90 -1.37 17.43
C ILE A 29 3.97 -2.07 16.08
N ALA A 30 3.21 -1.59 15.09
CA ALA A 30 3.22 -2.14 13.72
C ALA A 30 4.62 -2.06 13.08
N GLY A 31 5.32 -0.93 13.24
CA GLY A 31 6.67 -0.74 12.72
C GLY A 31 7.73 -1.63 13.38
N SER A 32 7.50 -2.05 14.65
CA SER A 32 8.40 -2.94 15.39
C SER A 32 8.13 -4.43 15.17
N ALA A 33 7.03 -4.79 14.50
CA ALA A 33 6.55 -6.17 14.37
C ALA A 33 7.25 -7.00 13.28
N GLY A 34 8.32 -6.49 12.67
CA GLY A 34 9.12 -7.22 11.68
C GLY A 34 8.60 -7.13 10.24
N ALA A 35 7.62 -6.27 9.97
CA ALA A 35 7.19 -5.97 8.61
C ALA A 35 8.24 -5.11 7.86
N ASP A 36 8.36 -5.28 6.54
CA ASP A 36 9.22 -4.43 5.69
C ASP A 36 8.62 -3.04 5.51
N PHE A 37 7.29 -2.91 5.55
CA PHE A 37 6.61 -1.63 5.43
C PHE A 37 5.29 -1.61 6.21
N VAL A 38 4.85 -0.41 6.57
CA VAL A 38 3.57 -0.16 7.24
C VAL A 38 2.72 0.73 6.35
N THR A 39 1.55 0.26 5.96
CA THR A 39 0.60 1.04 5.17
C THR A 39 -0.38 1.75 6.09
N VAL A 40 -0.34 3.07 6.10
CA VAL A 40 -1.32 3.93 6.79
C VAL A 40 -2.48 4.20 5.84
N ASP A 41 -3.68 3.87 6.28
CA ASP A 41 -4.90 4.13 5.51
C ASP A 41 -5.41 5.55 5.72
N THR A 42 -5.64 6.28 4.60
CA THR A 42 -6.33 7.59 4.64
C THR A 42 -7.55 7.63 3.73
N GLU A 43 -7.91 6.49 3.14
CA GLU A 43 -9.12 6.35 2.32
C GLU A 43 -10.33 6.01 3.19
N HIS A 44 -10.27 4.92 3.96
CA HIS A 44 -11.37 4.42 4.77
C HIS A 44 -11.17 4.63 6.28
N ALA A 45 -10.03 5.13 6.71
CA ALA A 45 -9.78 5.48 8.11
C ALA A 45 -9.99 6.98 8.36
N ALA A 46 -10.42 7.31 9.58
CA ALA A 46 -10.59 8.72 10.00
C ALA A 46 -9.24 9.35 10.39
N VAL A 47 -8.31 9.42 9.43
CA VAL A 47 -6.93 9.88 9.63
C VAL A 47 -6.65 11.12 8.78
N GLY A 48 -6.41 12.25 9.44
CA GLY A 48 -6.00 13.50 8.80
C GLY A 48 -4.49 13.58 8.60
N ILE A 49 -4.02 14.56 7.82
CA ILE A 49 -2.60 14.67 7.45
C ILE A 49 -1.66 14.92 8.65
N GLU A 50 -2.12 15.64 9.67
CA GLU A 50 -1.37 15.86 10.91
C GLU A 50 -1.17 14.55 11.67
N THR A 51 -2.19 13.68 11.65
CA THR A 51 -2.11 12.34 12.21
C THR A 51 -1.15 11.49 11.39
N VAL A 52 -1.24 11.50 10.06
CA VAL A 52 -0.30 10.78 9.18
C VAL A 52 1.14 11.15 9.49
N GLU A 53 1.47 12.44 9.66
CA GLU A 53 2.82 12.86 10.02
C GLU A 53 3.28 12.25 11.35
N SER A 54 2.39 12.15 12.33
CA SER A 54 2.68 11.53 13.62
C SER A 54 2.89 10.01 13.51
N LEU A 55 2.06 9.33 12.69
CA LEU A 55 2.20 7.89 12.42
C LEU A 55 3.50 7.57 11.67
N VAL A 56 3.86 8.36 10.66
CA VAL A 56 5.12 8.21 9.91
C VAL A 56 6.33 8.33 10.84
N ARG A 57 6.33 9.32 11.74
CA ARG A 57 7.40 9.47 12.74
C ARG A 57 7.50 8.27 13.67
N ALA A 58 6.35 7.70 14.07
CA ALA A 58 6.30 6.55 14.96
C ALA A 58 6.85 5.28 14.26
N VAL A 59 6.47 5.03 12.99
CA VAL A 59 7.02 3.92 12.21
C VAL A 59 8.53 4.05 12.04
N GLU A 60 9.03 5.24 11.65
CA GLU A 60 10.47 5.48 11.47
C GLU A 60 11.28 5.35 12.76
N ALA A 61 10.67 5.66 13.91
CA ALA A 61 11.32 5.53 15.21
C ALA A 61 11.34 4.09 15.73
N ALA A 62 10.43 3.25 15.26
CA ALA A 62 10.25 1.88 15.74
C ALA A 62 11.25 0.87 15.16
N GLY A 63 11.77 1.12 13.95
CA GLY A 63 12.69 0.19 13.27
C GLY A 63 12.93 0.54 11.81
N ASP A 64 13.15 -0.51 11.01
CA ASP A 64 13.50 -0.38 9.59
C ASP A 64 12.29 -0.40 8.65
N ALA A 65 11.09 -0.60 9.19
CA ALA A 65 9.87 -0.60 8.39
C ALA A 65 9.63 0.74 7.69
N VAL A 66 9.24 0.68 6.42
CA VAL A 66 9.03 1.89 5.61
C VAL A 66 7.57 2.34 5.67
N PRO A 67 7.29 3.61 6.03
CA PRO A 67 5.92 4.11 5.99
C PRO A 67 5.44 4.31 4.54
N VAL A 68 4.35 3.65 4.19
CA VAL A 68 3.59 3.81 2.96
C VAL A 68 2.23 4.39 3.32
N VAL A 69 1.63 5.21 2.48
CA VAL A 69 0.29 5.77 2.74
C VAL A 69 -0.64 5.44 1.59
N ARG A 70 -1.79 4.84 1.91
CA ARG A 70 -2.89 4.76 0.96
C ARG A 70 -3.59 6.12 0.91
N VAL A 71 -3.51 6.78 -0.24
CA VAL A 71 -4.16 8.08 -0.47
C VAL A 71 -5.68 7.89 -0.63
N PRO A 72 -6.51 8.89 -0.29
CA PRO A 72 -7.96 8.73 -0.38
C PRO A 72 -8.51 8.81 -1.82
N ALA A 73 -7.70 9.26 -2.77
CA ALA A 73 -8.02 9.33 -4.20
C ALA A 73 -6.78 9.74 -5.00
N ALA A 74 -6.80 9.57 -6.32
CA ALA A 74 -5.78 10.06 -7.26
C ALA A 74 -5.80 11.60 -7.39
N ASP A 75 -5.75 12.32 -6.27
CA ASP A 75 -5.79 13.78 -6.19
C ASP A 75 -4.36 14.35 -6.06
N PRO A 76 -3.88 15.19 -7.00
CA PRO A 76 -2.51 15.71 -6.98
C PRO A 76 -2.17 16.52 -5.74
N VAL A 77 -3.14 17.23 -5.14
CA VAL A 77 -2.92 18.01 -3.93
C VAL A 77 -2.72 17.11 -2.73
N ARG A 78 -3.51 16.04 -2.61
CA ARG A 78 -3.39 15.05 -1.54
C ARG A 78 -2.09 14.26 -1.67
N ILE A 79 -1.78 13.76 -2.87
CA ILE A 79 -0.51 13.06 -3.17
C ILE A 79 0.68 13.96 -2.75
N LYS A 80 0.75 15.18 -3.23
CA LYS A 80 1.82 16.12 -2.89
C LYS A 80 1.97 16.30 -1.38
N ARG A 81 0.87 16.55 -0.65
CA ARG A 81 0.92 16.80 0.79
C ARG A 81 1.42 15.58 1.58
N LEU A 82 0.98 14.39 1.20
CA LEU A 82 1.45 13.14 1.82
C LEU A 82 2.93 12.88 1.53
N LEU A 83 3.38 13.12 0.30
CA LEU A 83 4.79 13.02 -0.05
C LEU A 83 5.67 14.05 0.71
N ASP A 84 5.14 15.22 1.01
CA ASP A 84 5.86 16.26 1.78
C ASP A 84 5.97 15.90 3.28
N VAL A 85 5.16 14.97 3.78
CA VAL A 85 5.34 14.32 5.09
C VAL A 85 6.59 13.43 5.12
N GLY A 86 7.02 12.88 3.98
CA GLY A 86 8.24 12.06 3.89
C GLY A 86 7.97 10.57 3.99
N VAL A 87 6.88 10.10 3.39
CA VAL A 87 6.60 8.67 3.22
C VAL A 87 7.52 8.03 2.20
N GLY A 88 7.82 6.74 2.35
CA GLY A 88 8.62 5.97 1.39
C GLY A 88 7.83 5.45 0.20
N GLY A 89 6.50 5.55 0.24
CA GLY A 89 5.64 5.18 -0.87
C GLY A 89 4.21 5.67 -0.71
N ILE A 90 3.50 5.70 -1.83
CA ILE A 90 2.05 5.92 -1.88
C ILE A 90 1.37 4.71 -2.51
N MET A 91 0.19 4.39 -2.01
CA MET A 91 -0.74 3.44 -2.62
C MET A 91 -1.98 4.23 -3.07
N VAL A 92 -2.34 4.12 -4.34
CA VAL A 92 -3.43 4.91 -4.92
C VAL A 92 -4.57 3.98 -5.32
N PRO A 93 -5.77 4.15 -4.72
CA PRO A 93 -6.91 3.30 -5.00
C PRO A 93 -7.54 3.62 -6.37
N ARG A 94 -8.25 2.64 -6.92
CA ARG A 94 -9.14 2.78 -8.08
C ARG A 94 -8.48 3.44 -9.30
N VAL A 95 -7.35 2.90 -9.72
CA VAL A 95 -6.68 3.32 -10.95
C VAL A 95 -7.17 2.44 -12.10
N ASP A 96 -8.11 2.97 -12.87
CA ASP A 96 -8.85 2.21 -13.87
C ASP A 96 -8.27 2.32 -15.30
N SER A 97 -7.22 3.11 -15.49
CA SER A 97 -6.62 3.31 -16.82
C SER A 97 -5.15 3.73 -16.77
N ALA A 98 -4.44 3.52 -17.87
CA ALA A 98 -3.08 4.02 -18.05
C ALA A 98 -3.01 5.57 -17.99
N ALA A 99 -4.09 6.28 -18.33
CA ALA A 99 -4.13 7.74 -18.24
C ALA A 99 -4.16 8.19 -16.77
N GLU A 100 -4.95 7.52 -15.93
CA GLU A 100 -4.98 7.77 -14.48
C GLU A 100 -3.65 7.39 -13.82
N ALA A 101 -3.06 6.25 -14.17
CA ALA A 101 -1.75 5.85 -13.68
C ALA A 101 -0.67 6.90 -14.03
N ARG A 102 -0.65 7.42 -15.25
CA ARG A 102 0.23 8.53 -15.63
C ARG A 102 -0.01 9.78 -14.78
N SER A 103 -1.28 10.13 -14.53
CA SER A 103 -1.61 11.29 -13.69
C SER A 103 -1.10 11.13 -12.25
N VAL A 104 -1.14 9.92 -11.70
CA VAL A 104 -0.57 9.59 -10.37
C VAL A 104 0.95 9.77 -10.39
N VAL A 105 1.63 9.24 -11.40
CA VAL A 105 3.08 9.37 -11.57
C VAL A 105 3.48 10.83 -11.69
N ASP A 106 2.81 11.60 -12.56
CA ASP A 106 3.08 13.03 -12.78
C ASP A 106 2.86 13.85 -11.49
N ALA A 107 1.80 13.56 -10.73
CA ALA A 107 1.51 14.22 -9.46
C ALA A 107 2.57 13.93 -8.38
N SER A 108 3.30 12.84 -8.49
CA SER A 108 4.31 12.40 -7.53
C SER A 108 5.74 12.78 -7.89
N ARG A 109 6.01 13.14 -9.14
CA ARG A 109 7.33 13.52 -9.66
C ARG A 109 7.50 15.04 -9.73
N TYR A 110 8.73 15.50 -9.52
CA TYR A 110 9.07 16.90 -9.73
C TYR A 110 9.26 17.22 -11.23
N PRO A 111 9.09 18.50 -11.64
CA PRO A 111 9.45 18.93 -12.98
C PRO A 111 10.94 18.66 -13.31
N PRO A 112 11.27 18.30 -14.57
CA PRO A 112 10.40 18.27 -15.76
C PRO A 112 9.63 16.95 -15.94
N GLN A 113 9.85 15.92 -15.12
CA GLN A 113 9.24 14.58 -15.24
C GLN A 113 7.80 14.51 -14.71
N GLY A 114 7.36 15.53 -13.97
CA GLY A 114 6.03 15.61 -13.39
C GLY A 114 5.63 17.02 -13.03
N VAL A 115 4.57 17.14 -12.17
CA VAL A 115 3.96 18.42 -11.80
C VAL A 115 3.95 18.67 -10.29
N ARG A 116 4.63 17.85 -9.49
CA ARG A 116 4.71 18.02 -8.04
C ARG A 116 5.34 19.36 -7.68
N GLY A 117 4.65 20.19 -6.89
CA GLY A 117 5.22 21.43 -6.36
C GLY A 117 6.32 21.15 -5.34
N THR A 118 7.36 21.99 -5.33
CA THR A 118 8.50 21.87 -4.43
C THR A 118 8.22 22.55 -3.09
N ALA A 119 8.65 21.91 -1.98
CA ALA A 119 8.55 22.46 -0.64
C ALA A 119 9.73 22.01 0.23
N ALA A 120 10.19 22.91 1.08
CA ALA A 120 11.21 22.62 2.11
C ALA A 120 10.59 22.05 3.39
N GLY A 121 9.63 21.10 3.23
CA GLY A 121 8.91 20.43 4.31
C GLY A 121 9.73 19.36 5.04
N ARG A 122 9.03 18.51 5.80
CA ARG A 122 9.64 17.42 6.58
C ARG A 122 10.45 16.47 5.70
N ALA A 123 9.92 16.05 4.55
CA ALA A 123 10.60 15.15 3.59
C ALA A 123 11.99 15.67 3.17
N ALA A 124 12.15 16.99 3.08
CA ALA A 124 13.40 17.67 2.73
C ALA A 124 14.20 18.13 3.97
N GLY A 125 14.00 17.51 5.14
CA GLY A 125 14.69 17.85 6.39
C GLY A 125 14.47 19.30 6.83
N TYR A 126 13.28 19.84 6.57
CA TYR A 126 12.93 21.25 6.83
C TYR A 126 13.91 22.23 6.14
N GLY A 127 14.29 21.88 4.90
CA GLY A 127 15.21 22.67 4.08
C GLY A 127 16.68 22.28 4.18
N ARG A 128 17.09 21.48 5.15
CA ARG A 128 18.50 21.08 5.34
C ARG A 128 19.04 20.22 4.19
N SER A 129 18.20 19.37 3.62
CA SER A 129 18.53 18.48 2.51
C SER A 129 17.70 18.76 1.24
N PHE A 130 17.19 19.98 1.08
CA PHE A 130 16.22 20.31 0.05
C PHE A 130 16.72 20.03 -1.37
N ALA A 131 17.93 20.48 -1.71
CA ALA A 131 18.51 20.27 -3.04
C ALA A 131 18.79 18.79 -3.32
N ASP A 132 19.22 18.03 -2.32
CA ASP A 132 19.48 16.60 -2.44
C ASP A 132 18.16 15.83 -2.60
N TYR A 133 17.16 16.15 -1.78
CA TYR A 133 15.84 15.56 -1.86
C TYR A 133 15.19 15.77 -3.23
N LEU A 134 15.28 16.97 -3.81
CA LEU A 134 14.75 17.23 -5.15
C LEU A 134 15.39 16.33 -6.24
N ARG A 135 16.66 15.95 -6.04
CA ARG A 135 17.35 15.07 -7.00
C ARG A 135 17.02 13.59 -6.83
N THR A 136 16.72 13.15 -5.62
CA THR A 136 16.60 11.72 -5.28
C THR A 136 15.18 11.27 -5.00
N ALA A 137 14.23 12.19 -4.78
CA ALA A 137 12.86 11.86 -4.38
C ALA A 137 12.16 10.92 -5.38
N ASP A 138 12.35 11.15 -6.68
CA ASP A 138 11.71 10.36 -7.73
C ASP A 138 12.19 8.90 -7.75
N GLU A 139 13.41 8.66 -7.29
CA GLU A 139 14.02 7.32 -7.20
C GLU A 139 13.72 6.64 -5.86
N SER A 140 13.37 7.40 -4.82
CA SER A 140 13.16 6.88 -3.47
C SER A 140 11.70 6.56 -3.11
N ILE A 141 10.73 7.16 -3.82
CA ILE A 141 9.31 7.02 -3.53
C ILE A 141 8.70 5.90 -4.37
N ALA A 142 8.13 4.88 -3.71
CA ALA A 142 7.37 3.83 -4.37
C ALA A 142 5.96 4.30 -4.75
N ARG A 143 5.50 3.93 -5.95
CA ARG A 143 4.17 4.22 -6.49
C ARG A 143 3.44 2.93 -6.75
N ILE A 144 2.51 2.61 -5.88
CA ILE A 144 1.70 1.39 -5.92
C ILE A 144 0.30 1.80 -6.36
N VAL A 145 -0.26 1.16 -7.38
CA VAL A 145 -1.62 1.44 -7.85
C VAL A 145 -2.54 0.25 -7.63
N GLN A 146 -3.76 0.50 -7.14
CA GLN A 146 -4.71 -0.57 -6.84
C GLN A 146 -5.56 -0.93 -8.06
N ILE A 147 -5.63 -2.22 -8.33
CA ILE A 147 -6.48 -2.87 -9.33
C ILE A 147 -7.63 -3.54 -8.58
N GLU A 148 -8.80 -2.90 -8.58
CA GLU A 148 -9.93 -3.31 -7.73
C GLU A 148 -11.30 -3.12 -8.40
N THR A 149 -11.31 -2.86 -9.72
CA THR A 149 -12.51 -2.77 -10.54
C THR A 149 -12.41 -3.68 -11.76
N ALA A 150 -13.53 -4.01 -12.38
CA ALA A 150 -13.53 -4.80 -13.61
C ALA A 150 -12.80 -4.06 -14.76
N ALA A 151 -12.95 -2.74 -14.85
CA ALA A 151 -12.25 -1.91 -15.84
C ALA A 151 -10.72 -1.93 -15.62
N ALA A 152 -10.26 -1.82 -14.37
CA ALA A 152 -8.85 -1.90 -14.04
C ALA A 152 -8.23 -3.27 -14.41
N VAL A 153 -8.99 -4.36 -14.25
CA VAL A 153 -8.53 -5.70 -14.68
C VAL A 153 -8.30 -5.75 -16.20
N GLU A 154 -9.23 -5.19 -16.99
CA GLU A 154 -9.09 -5.13 -18.46
C GLU A 154 -7.89 -4.27 -18.90
N GLU A 155 -7.57 -3.25 -18.14
CA GLU A 155 -6.49 -2.29 -18.41
C GLU A 155 -5.16 -2.63 -17.68
N ALA A 156 -5.08 -3.74 -16.94
CA ALA A 156 -3.94 -4.06 -16.09
C ALA A 156 -2.58 -4.03 -16.82
N SER A 157 -2.52 -4.51 -18.07
CA SER A 157 -1.30 -4.46 -18.89
C SER A 157 -0.89 -3.03 -19.23
N THR A 158 -1.84 -2.20 -19.66
CA THR A 158 -1.56 -0.80 -20.02
C THR A 158 -1.22 0.05 -18.81
N VAL A 159 -1.78 -0.26 -17.63
CA VAL A 159 -1.45 0.37 -16.35
C VAL A 159 -0.05 -0.05 -15.90
N ALA A 160 0.28 -1.35 -15.95
CA ALA A 160 1.59 -1.87 -15.59
C ALA A 160 2.71 -1.30 -16.48
N ALA A 161 2.45 -1.10 -17.78
CA ALA A 161 3.39 -0.52 -18.74
C ALA A 161 3.69 0.99 -18.53
N VAL A 162 2.99 1.67 -17.61
CA VAL A 162 3.24 3.10 -17.33
C VAL A 162 4.57 3.28 -16.61
N ASP A 163 5.51 3.99 -17.24
CA ASP A 163 6.79 4.32 -16.59
C ASP A 163 6.56 5.10 -15.29
N GLY A 164 7.06 4.53 -14.19
CA GLY A 164 6.94 5.11 -12.86
C GLY A 164 5.87 4.47 -11.99
N VAL A 165 5.06 3.56 -12.49
CA VAL A 165 4.34 2.58 -11.68
C VAL A 165 5.35 1.53 -11.19
N ASP A 166 5.46 1.35 -9.88
CA ASP A 166 6.46 0.48 -9.28
C ASP A 166 5.88 -0.90 -8.87
N ALA A 167 4.57 -0.95 -8.61
CA ALA A 167 3.84 -2.18 -8.33
C ALA A 167 2.34 -2.00 -8.58
N LEU A 168 1.66 -3.09 -8.90
CA LEU A 168 0.21 -3.19 -8.80
C LEU A 168 -0.17 -3.79 -7.44
N PHE A 169 -1.37 -3.51 -6.98
CA PHE A 169 -1.92 -4.07 -5.75
C PHE A 169 -3.38 -4.45 -5.95
N VAL A 170 -3.71 -5.71 -5.70
CA VAL A 170 -5.11 -6.15 -5.77
C VAL A 170 -5.79 -5.91 -4.43
N GLY A 171 -6.92 -5.17 -4.44
CA GLY A 171 -7.84 -5.07 -3.32
C GLY A 171 -8.92 -6.17 -3.42
N PRO A 172 -8.77 -7.32 -2.71
CA PRO A 172 -9.64 -8.47 -2.97
C PRO A 172 -11.12 -8.21 -2.68
N ALA A 173 -11.43 -7.43 -1.62
CA ALA A 173 -12.80 -7.14 -1.24
C ALA A 173 -13.51 -6.32 -2.33
N ASP A 174 -12.90 -5.22 -2.76
CA ASP A 174 -13.46 -4.33 -3.78
C ASP A 174 -13.54 -5.03 -5.13
N LEU A 175 -12.48 -5.75 -5.53
CA LEU A 175 -12.49 -6.51 -6.77
C LEU A 175 -13.58 -7.58 -6.78
N SER A 176 -13.76 -8.33 -5.68
CA SER A 176 -14.82 -9.35 -5.61
C SER A 176 -16.21 -8.73 -5.69
N ALA A 177 -16.41 -7.57 -5.06
CA ALA A 177 -17.66 -6.81 -5.17
C ALA A 177 -17.89 -6.29 -6.60
N ALA A 178 -16.87 -5.74 -7.24
CA ALA A 178 -16.94 -5.26 -8.63
C ALA A 178 -17.24 -6.39 -9.63
N LEU A 179 -16.88 -7.62 -9.29
CA LEU A 179 -17.15 -8.83 -10.07
C LEU A 179 -18.46 -9.54 -9.68
N ASP A 180 -19.25 -8.98 -8.74
CA ASP A 180 -20.50 -9.55 -8.24
C ASP A 180 -20.33 -10.98 -7.66
N VAL A 181 -19.23 -11.19 -6.92
CA VAL A 181 -18.93 -12.47 -6.23
C VAL A 181 -18.61 -12.27 -4.73
N HIS A 182 -18.79 -11.10 -4.20
CA HIS A 182 -18.79 -10.65 -2.79
C HIS A 182 -18.03 -11.57 -1.80
N LEU A 183 -16.70 -11.37 -1.71
CA LEU A 183 -15.79 -12.09 -0.82
C LEU A 183 -15.62 -13.60 -1.11
N ASP A 184 -16.22 -14.13 -2.17
CA ASP A 184 -15.95 -15.48 -2.66
C ASP A 184 -14.69 -15.50 -3.52
N TYR A 185 -13.54 -15.57 -2.86
CA TYR A 185 -12.22 -15.57 -3.50
C TYR A 185 -11.89 -16.88 -4.22
N ASP A 186 -12.69 -17.92 -4.02
CA ASP A 186 -12.57 -19.21 -4.73
C ASP A 186 -13.39 -19.25 -6.02
N HIS A 187 -14.28 -18.28 -6.18
CA HIS A 187 -15.08 -18.17 -7.40
C HIS A 187 -14.20 -18.00 -8.64
N GLU A 188 -14.46 -18.79 -9.69
CA GLU A 188 -13.62 -18.81 -10.90
C GLU A 188 -13.50 -17.45 -11.57
N ARG A 189 -14.55 -16.64 -11.53
CA ARG A 189 -14.55 -15.29 -12.09
C ARG A 189 -13.55 -14.38 -11.38
N PHE A 190 -13.45 -14.49 -10.05
CA PHE A 190 -12.47 -13.74 -9.26
C PHE A 190 -11.05 -14.24 -9.53
N ARG A 191 -10.84 -15.56 -9.47
CA ARG A 191 -9.51 -16.16 -9.70
C ARG A 191 -9.00 -15.90 -11.12
N SER A 192 -9.89 -15.94 -12.13
CA SER A 192 -9.55 -15.60 -13.51
C SER A 192 -9.13 -14.13 -13.65
N ALA A 193 -9.86 -13.20 -13.01
CA ALA A 193 -9.51 -11.79 -13.01
C ALA A 193 -8.14 -11.53 -12.35
N VAL A 194 -7.88 -12.17 -11.18
CA VAL A 194 -6.58 -12.07 -10.51
C VAL A 194 -5.46 -12.59 -11.39
N ARG A 195 -5.60 -13.77 -12.01
CA ARG A 195 -4.58 -14.30 -12.95
C ARG A 195 -4.34 -13.35 -14.11
N SER A 196 -5.41 -12.78 -14.67
CA SER A 196 -5.26 -11.78 -15.75
C SER A 196 -4.40 -10.58 -15.33
N VAL A 197 -4.57 -10.09 -14.09
CA VAL A 197 -3.77 -9.00 -13.54
C VAL A 197 -2.32 -9.42 -13.32
N THR A 198 -2.08 -10.58 -12.67
CA THR A 198 -0.73 -11.03 -12.36
C THR A 198 0.06 -11.40 -13.61
N ASP A 199 -0.58 -12.03 -14.61
CA ASP A 199 0.03 -12.35 -15.90
C ASP A 199 0.39 -11.07 -16.68
N ALA A 200 -0.52 -10.09 -16.71
CA ALA A 200 -0.30 -8.82 -17.37
C ALA A 200 0.87 -8.05 -16.73
N ALA A 201 0.91 -7.97 -15.41
CA ALA A 201 1.98 -7.32 -14.67
C ALA A 201 3.33 -8.03 -14.85
N ALA A 202 3.35 -9.38 -14.83
CA ALA A 202 4.54 -10.17 -15.04
C ALA A 202 5.15 -9.95 -16.43
N ALA A 203 4.31 -9.77 -17.46
CA ALA A 203 4.76 -9.46 -18.83
C ALA A 203 5.50 -8.11 -18.90
N GLU A 204 5.15 -7.15 -18.06
CA GLU A 204 5.78 -5.83 -17.95
C GLU A 204 6.88 -5.78 -16.87
N GLY A 205 7.14 -6.89 -16.16
CA GLY A 205 8.12 -6.97 -15.09
C GLY A 205 7.75 -6.16 -13.84
N VAL A 206 6.44 -5.98 -13.60
CA VAL A 206 5.89 -5.22 -12.47
C VAL A 206 5.37 -6.19 -11.41
N PRO A 207 5.81 -6.09 -10.14
CA PRO A 207 5.33 -6.94 -9.06
C PRO A 207 3.86 -6.63 -8.71
N VAL A 208 3.16 -7.66 -8.21
CA VAL A 208 1.78 -7.51 -7.75
C VAL A 208 1.67 -7.90 -6.29
N GLY A 209 1.04 -7.05 -5.51
CA GLY A 209 0.73 -7.29 -4.10
C GLY A 209 -0.74 -7.57 -3.84
N VAL A 210 -1.02 -8.12 -2.65
CA VAL A 210 -2.37 -8.45 -2.21
C VAL A 210 -2.55 -8.18 -0.71
N PHE A 211 -3.79 -7.86 -0.30
CA PHE A 211 -4.16 -7.79 1.10
C PHE A 211 -4.67 -9.15 1.59
N VAL A 212 -4.00 -9.70 2.61
CA VAL A 212 -4.29 -11.03 3.17
C VAL A 212 -4.74 -10.89 4.62
N THR A 213 -5.93 -11.40 4.91
CA THR A 213 -6.50 -11.37 6.28
C THR A 213 -6.56 -12.74 6.94
N ASP A 214 -6.36 -13.78 6.16
CA ASP A 214 -6.42 -15.18 6.62
C ASP A 214 -5.07 -15.86 6.35
N PRO A 215 -4.32 -16.26 7.39
CA PRO A 215 -3.03 -16.90 7.23
C PRO A 215 -3.10 -18.22 6.47
N ASP A 216 -4.22 -18.95 6.56
CA ASP A 216 -4.40 -20.24 5.89
C ASP A 216 -4.51 -20.09 4.35
N ARG A 217 -4.73 -18.88 3.87
CA ARG A 217 -4.82 -18.57 2.42
C ARG A 217 -3.54 -18.01 1.82
N ILE A 218 -2.46 -17.83 2.58
CA ILE A 218 -1.22 -17.23 2.07
C ILE A 218 -0.67 -18.03 0.89
N ASP A 219 -0.57 -19.36 1.01
CA ASP A 219 -0.06 -20.22 -0.06
C ASP A 219 -0.93 -20.15 -1.31
N ASP A 220 -2.26 -20.07 -1.14
CA ASP A 220 -3.19 -19.93 -2.26
C ASP A 220 -2.97 -18.60 -3.00
N TRP A 221 -2.84 -17.49 -2.27
CA TRP A 221 -2.53 -16.19 -2.86
C TRP A 221 -1.20 -16.19 -3.61
N LEU A 222 -0.14 -16.72 -3.01
CA LEU A 222 1.17 -16.82 -3.67
C LEU A 222 1.12 -17.66 -4.95
N SER A 223 0.29 -18.72 -4.97
CA SER A 223 0.07 -19.55 -6.15
C SER A 223 -0.60 -18.82 -7.32
N LEU A 224 -1.25 -17.68 -7.06
CA LEU A 224 -1.86 -16.81 -8.05
C LEU A 224 -0.88 -15.78 -8.66
N GLY A 225 0.39 -15.79 -8.24
CA GLY A 225 1.44 -14.94 -8.82
C GLY A 225 1.73 -13.65 -8.04
N PHE A 226 1.21 -13.49 -6.81
CA PHE A 226 1.57 -12.37 -5.96
C PHE A 226 3.00 -12.49 -5.45
N SER A 227 3.74 -11.39 -5.44
CA SER A 227 5.14 -11.32 -5.01
C SER A 227 5.33 -10.66 -3.65
N PHE A 228 4.35 -9.86 -3.19
CA PHE A 228 4.36 -9.25 -1.87
C PHE A 228 2.94 -9.19 -1.29
N GLY A 229 2.84 -9.00 0.02
CA GLY A 229 1.55 -8.97 0.69
C GLY A 229 1.50 -7.98 1.85
N ILE A 230 0.30 -7.50 2.13
CA ILE A 230 -0.02 -6.82 3.38
C ILE A 230 -0.84 -7.79 4.20
N VAL A 231 -0.35 -8.14 5.40
CA VAL A 231 -0.96 -9.15 6.25
C VAL A 231 -1.71 -8.50 7.42
N GLY A 232 -2.99 -8.79 7.50
CA GLY A 232 -3.88 -8.33 8.56
C GLY A 232 -3.95 -6.80 8.71
N SER A 233 -4.57 -6.35 9.78
CA SER A 233 -4.64 -4.94 10.17
C SER A 233 -4.62 -4.79 11.69
N ASP A 234 -4.24 -3.61 12.15
CA ASP A 234 -4.23 -3.24 13.56
C ASP A 234 -5.58 -3.54 14.26
N ALA A 235 -6.70 -3.16 13.66
CA ALA A 235 -8.03 -3.41 14.20
C ALA A 235 -8.34 -4.92 14.29
N LYS A 236 -8.01 -5.69 13.24
CA LYS A 236 -8.19 -7.14 13.21
C LYS A 236 -7.40 -7.83 14.31
N PHE A 237 -6.11 -7.52 14.43
CA PHE A 237 -5.26 -8.11 15.46
C PHE A 237 -5.74 -7.82 16.88
N LEU A 238 -6.22 -6.58 17.13
CA LEU A 238 -6.80 -6.21 18.42
C LEU A 238 -8.08 -7.00 18.73
N ILE A 239 -8.97 -7.16 17.77
CA ILE A 239 -10.23 -7.90 17.93
C ILE A 239 -9.91 -9.37 18.20
N GLU A 240 -9.16 -10.02 17.34
CA GLU A 240 -8.85 -11.45 17.41
C GLU A 240 -8.12 -11.82 18.70
N GLY A 241 -7.10 -11.04 19.10
CA GLY A 241 -6.39 -11.29 20.34
C GLY A 241 -7.25 -11.10 21.57
N ASN A 242 -8.17 -10.12 21.60
CA ASN A 242 -9.11 -9.94 22.70
C ASN A 242 -10.15 -11.07 22.75
N ASP A 243 -10.69 -11.47 21.59
CA ASP A 243 -11.69 -12.53 21.50
C ASP A 243 -11.12 -13.87 21.97
N GLU A 244 -9.92 -14.23 21.52
CA GLU A 244 -9.20 -15.44 21.93
C GLU A 244 -9.02 -15.49 23.46
N MET A 245 -8.45 -14.44 24.06
CA MET A 245 -8.20 -14.40 25.50
C MET A 245 -9.49 -14.38 26.33
N THR A 246 -10.50 -13.67 25.85
CA THR A 246 -11.81 -13.60 26.51
C THR A 246 -12.53 -14.95 26.48
N ALA A 247 -12.52 -15.63 25.34
CA ALA A 247 -13.11 -16.97 25.20
C ALA A 247 -12.40 -17.99 26.08
N ALA A 248 -11.07 -18.00 26.10
CA ALA A 248 -10.28 -18.89 26.95
C ALA A 248 -10.61 -18.70 28.44
N MET A 249 -10.68 -17.45 28.93
CA MET A 249 -10.99 -17.16 30.32
C MET A 249 -12.42 -17.58 30.68
N ARG A 250 -13.40 -17.31 29.80
CA ARG A 250 -14.81 -17.72 30.05
C ARG A 250 -14.95 -19.23 30.13
N SER A 251 -14.34 -19.99 29.22
CA SER A 251 -14.35 -21.46 29.24
C SER A 251 -13.83 -22.01 30.56
N THR A 252 -12.74 -21.45 31.10
CA THR A 252 -12.15 -21.88 32.38
C THR A 252 -13.02 -21.54 33.61
N LEU A 253 -13.78 -20.43 33.55
CA LEU A 253 -14.65 -20.01 34.65
C LEU A 253 -15.98 -20.81 34.71
N GLU A 254 -16.37 -21.45 33.61
CA GLU A 254 -17.60 -22.27 33.51
C GLU A 254 -17.37 -23.74 33.88
N GLU A 255 -16.11 -24.19 34.04
CA GLU A 255 -15.71 -25.50 34.58
C GLU A 255 -15.70 -25.53 36.13
#